data_f88f22cda2b03728d8a3c1fd887e1773
#
_entry.id   f88f22cda2b03728d8a3c1fd887e1773
#
_cell.length_a   1.000
_cell.length_b   1.000
_cell.length_c   1.000
_cell.angle_alpha   90.00
_cell.angle_beta   90.00
_cell.angle_gamma   90.00
#
_symmetry.space_group_name_H-M   'P 1'
#
loop_
_entity.id
_entity.type
_entity.pdbx_description
1 polymer ?
#
loop_
_entity_poly.entity_id
_entity_poly.type
_entity_poly.pdbx_seq_one_letter_code
_entity_poly.pdbx_strand_id
1 'polypeptide(L)'
;LMLRLVLMGVGLGVITGSLLKLAGPAVQQGDLVLPAWLPLSENDQKGENKQAETSAITEPNRTESLGRFETRNELKPLSERWKALAAEQPDLRVSAFMLVLDDGRYAELQPDTALPAASSIKTPILLATLEELDAGRLSWNEPLRLTKTVVGGGAGWMASKPIGTRFPTHEVATEMIRVSDNTATNLLIERLGGKE
;
A
#
# COMPACT_ATOMS: atom_id res chain seq x y z
N LEU A 1 14.48 -26.51 -11.48
CA LEU A 1 13.14 -26.31 -10.91
C LEU A 1 12.83 -24.81 -10.75
N MET A 2 13.74 -24.02 -10.14
CA MET A 2 13.56 -22.56 -9.94
C MET A 2 13.26 -21.78 -11.22
N LEU A 3 13.99 -22.03 -12.31
CA LEU A 3 13.76 -21.32 -13.59
C LEU A 3 12.35 -21.58 -14.16
N ARG A 4 11.80 -22.77 -13.94
CA ARG A 4 10.43 -23.10 -14.37
C ARG A 4 9.37 -22.38 -13.54
N LEU A 5 9.59 -22.19 -12.24
CA LEU A 5 8.67 -21.45 -11.37
C LEU A 5 8.67 -19.94 -11.67
N VAL A 6 9.84 -19.37 -11.97
CA VAL A 6 9.94 -17.97 -12.41
C VAL A 6 9.24 -17.74 -13.75
N LEU A 7 9.44 -18.64 -14.71
CA LEU A 7 8.78 -18.58 -16.03
C LEU A 7 7.25 -18.75 -15.92
N MET A 8 6.77 -19.63 -15.02
CA MET A 8 5.34 -19.76 -14.75
C MET A 8 4.76 -18.50 -14.07
N GLY A 9 5.46 -17.91 -13.12
CA GLY A 9 5.01 -16.69 -12.44
C GLY A 9 4.92 -15.48 -13.39
N VAL A 10 5.91 -15.31 -14.26
CA VAL A 10 5.90 -14.26 -15.30
C VAL A 10 4.79 -14.52 -16.32
N GLY A 11 4.60 -15.78 -16.74
CA GLY A 11 3.55 -16.17 -17.70
C GLY A 11 2.15 -15.89 -17.15
N LEU A 12 1.89 -16.25 -15.89
CA LEU A 12 0.60 -15.98 -15.24
C LEU A 12 0.33 -14.48 -15.09
N GLY A 13 1.35 -13.69 -14.72
CA GLY A 13 1.23 -12.24 -14.58
C GLY A 13 0.93 -11.54 -15.91
N VAL A 14 1.54 -11.99 -17.01
CA VAL A 14 1.28 -11.44 -18.35
C VAL A 14 -0.12 -11.81 -18.83
N ILE A 15 -0.58 -13.04 -18.60
CA ILE A 15 -1.91 -13.50 -19.01
C ILE A 15 -3.00 -12.75 -18.23
N THR A 16 -2.88 -12.61 -16.90
CA THR A 16 -3.85 -11.88 -16.09
C THR A 16 -3.86 -10.38 -16.40
N GLY A 17 -2.70 -9.77 -16.61
CA GLY A 17 -2.60 -8.37 -17.02
C GLY A 17 -3.20 -8.10 -18.41
N SER A 18 -3.01 -9.01 -19.35
CA SER A 18 -3.58 -8.90 -20.70
C SER A 18 -5.10 -9.11 -20.71
N LEU A 19 -5.62 -10.04 -19.90
CA LEU A 19 -7.06 -10.27 -19.73
C LEU A 19 -7.76 -9.05 -19.10
N LEU A 20 -7.16 -8.44 -18.07
CA LEU A 20 -7.67 -7.20 -17.46
C LEU A 20 -7.68 -6.03 -18.44
N LYS A 21 -6.67 -5.93 -19.31
CA LYS A 21 -6.59 -4.87 -20.33
C LYS A 21 -7.64 -5.05 -21.45
N LEU A 22 -7.99 -6.29 -21.79
CA LEU A 22 -9.02 -6.63 -22.78
C LEU A 22 -10.44 -6.47 -22.18
N ALA A 23 -10.63 -6.78 -20.90
CA ALA A 23 -11.93 -6.67 -20.23
C ALA A 23 -12.26 -5.24 -19.76
N GLY A 24 -11.25 -4.38 -19.55
CA GLY A 24 -11.43 -3.02 -19.05
C GLY A 24 -12.45 -2.17 -19.85
N PRO A 25 -12.40 -2.13 -21.18
CA PRO A 25 -13.38 -1.39 -21.98
C PRO A 25 -14.80 -1.95 -21.89
N ALA A 26 -14.95 -3.28 -21.81
CA ALA A 26 -16.25 -3.94 -21.72
C ALA A 26 -16.93 -3.72 -20.36
N VAL A 27 -16.15 -3.62 -19.28
CA VAL A 27 -16.65 -3.26 -17.94
C VAL A 27 -17.16 -1.81 -17.91
N GLN A 28 -16.45 -0.89 -18.58
CA GLN A 28 -16.89 0.52 -18.65
C GLN A 28 -18.13 0.72 -19.52
N GLN A 29 -18.41 -0.18 -20.47
CA GLN A 29 -19.58 -0.11 -21.34
C GLN A 29 -20.81 -0.88 -20.81
N GLY A 30 -20.68 -1.55 -19.64
CA GLY A 30 -21.79 -2.28 -19.02
C GLY A 30 -22.17 -3.60 -19.71
N ASP A 31 -21.35 -4.08 -20.68
CA ASP A 31 -21.65 -5.26 -21.47
C ASP A 31 -21.18 -6.59 -20.83
N LEU A 32 -20.56 -6.53 -19.64
CA LEU A 32 -20.07 -7.70 -18.94
C LEU A 32 -21.06 -8.15 -17.86
N VAL A 33 -21.75 -9.26 -18.14
CA VAL A 33 -22.57 -9.95 -17.14
C VAL A 33 -21.62 -10.69 -16.19
N LEU A 34 -21.45 -10.14 -15.00
CA LEU A 34 -20.63 -10.74 -13.95
C LEU A 34 -21.39 -11.92 -13.29
N PRO A 35 -20.68 -13.01 -12.91
CA PRO A 35 -21.32 -14.14 -12.26
C PRO A 35 -21.94 -13.74 -10.91
N ALA A 36 -23.09 -14.27 -10.58
CA ALA A 36 -23.92 -13.93 -9.41
C ALA A 36 -23.25 -14.14 -8.02
N TRP A 37 -22.05 -14.75 -7.99
CA TRP A 37 -21.28 -14.93 -6.75
C TRP A 37 -20.28 -13.79 -6.47
N LEU A 38 -20.15 -12.81 -7.38
CA LEU A 38 -19.31 -11.63 -7.16
C LEU A 38 -20.14 -10.56 -6.44
N PRO A 39 -19.82 -10.21 -5.19
CA PRO A 39 -20.56 -9.18 -4.47
C PRO A 39 -20.12 -7.79 -4.92
N LEU A 40 -20.64 -7.32 -6.05
CA LEU A 40 -20.68 -5.91 -6.37
C LEU A 40 -22.11 -5.45 -6.08
N SER A 41 -22.29 -4.79 -4.97
CA SER A 41 -23.57 -4.24 -4.52
C SER A 41 -24.14 -3.30 -5.57
N GLU A 42 -25.17 -3.76 -6.28
CA GLU A 42 -26.17 -2.88 -6.85
C GLU A 42 -27.07 -2.45 -5.69
N ASN A 43 -26.90 -1.26 -5.19
CA ASN A 43 -27.96 -0.42 -4.67
C ASN A 43 -27.43 0.98 -4.44
N ASP A 44 -27.93 1.94 -5.24
CA ASP A 44 -28.80 2.99 -4.74
C ASP A 44 -29.10 3.98 -5.86
N GLN A 45 -30.16 3.69 -6.61
CA GLN A 45 -30.92 4.74 -7.26
C GLN A 45 -32.40 4.53 -6.96
N LYS A 46 -32.87 5.07 -5.83
CA LYS A 46 -34.21 5.57 -5.70
C LYS A 46 -34.22 6.78 -4.81
N GLY A 47 -34.42 7.91 -5.45
CA GLY A 47 -34.63 9.17 -4.75
C GLY A 47 -35.93 9.18 -3.98
N GLU A 48 -35.87 9.72 -2.79
CA GLU A 48 -37.02 10.36 -2.16
C GLU A 48 -36.55 11.62 -1.43
N ASN A 49 -37.10 12.71 -1.93
CA ASN A 49 -37.01 14.06 -1.46
C ASN A 49 -37.66 14.15 -0.06
N LYS A 50 -36.90 14.51 0.98
CA LYS A 50 -37.43 15.06 2.22
C LYS A 50 -36.57 16.21 2.70
N GLN A 51 -37.30 17.30 2.89
CA GLN A 51 -36.83 18.62 3.29
C GLN A 51 -36.02 18.65 4.59
N ALA A 52 -35.12 19.62 4.57
CA ALA A 52 -34.22 20.06 5.57
C ALA A 52 -34.81 20.23 6.99
N GLU A 53 -34.12 19.70 7.96
CA GLU A 53 -33.95 20.33 9.27
C GLU A 53 -32.46 20.52 9.51
N THR A 54 -32.09 21.78 9.58
CA THR A 54 -30.72 22.25 9.87
C THR A 54 -30.47 22.02 11.36
N SER A 55 -29.98 20.85 11.70
CA SER A 55 -29.29 20.62 12.98
C SER A 55 -27.83 20.83 12.74
N ALA A 56 -27.25 21.78 13.44
CA ALA A 56 -25.82 22.04 13.48
C ALA A 56 -25.09 20.73 13.85
N ILE A 57 -24.57 20.03 12.85
CA ILE A 57 -23.67 18.91 13.07
C ILE A 57 -22.33 19.55 13.45
N THR A 58 -22.06 19.55 14.73
CA THR A 58 -20.71 19.76 15.27
C THR A 58 -19.82 18.71 14.60
N GLU A 59 -18.90 19.13 13.73
CA GLU A 59 -17.94 18.22 13.14
C GLU A 59 -17.19 17.48 14.24
N PRO A 60 -17.21 16.15 14.29
CA PRO A 60 -16.41 15.41 15.26
C PRO A 60 -14.94 15.73 14.96
N ASN A 61 -14.22 16.11 15.99
CA ASN A 61 -12.81 16.41 15.98
C ASN A 61 -12.06 15.30 15.21
N ARG A 62 -11.59 15.62 14.01
CA ARG A 62 -11.05 14.67 13.03
C ARG A 62 -9.79 13.94 13.52
N THR A 63 -9.24 14.39 14.64
CA THR A 63 -8.05 13.82 15.29
C THR A 63 -8.36 12.63 16.21
N GLU A 64 -9.62 12.44 16.63
CA GLU A 64 -9.99 11.31 17.52
C GLU A 64 -10.51 10.07 16.80
N SER A 65 -10.81 10.15 15.52
CA SER A 65 -11.44 9.05 14.76
C SER A 65 -10.50 8.25 13.85
N LEU A 66 -9.20 8.53 13.83
CA LEU A 66 -8.23 7.55 13.34
C LEU A 66 -8.11 6.46 14.40
N GLY A 67 -9.14 5.62 14.44
CA GLY A 67 -9.39 4.66 15.47
C GLY A 67 -8.15 3.81 15.73
N ARG A 68 -7.78 3.68 16.99
CA ARG A 68 -6.98 2.55 17.43
C ARG A 68 -7.75 1.32 17.01
N PHE A 69 -7.23 0.62 16.02
CA PHE A 69 -7.76 -0.69 15.65
C PHE A 69 -7.52 -1.60 16.85
N GLU A 70 -8.56 -1.86 17.63
CA GLU A 70 -8.47 -2.72 18.79
C GLU A 70 -8.55 -4.18 18.34
N THR A 71 -7.55 -4.96 18.71
CA THR A 71 -7.63 -6.42 18.60
C THR A 71 -8.64 -6.92 19.63
N ARG A 72 -9.61 -7.73 19.21
CA ARG A 72 -10.67 -8.26 20.10
C ARG A 72 -10.56 -9.76 20.28
N ASN A 73 -10.76 -10.52 19.21
CA ASN A 73 -10.83 -11.97 19.26
C ASN A 73 -9.80 -12.59 18.31
N GLU A 74 -8.91 -13.41 18.86
CA GLU A 74 -7.96 -14.17 18.07
C GLU A 74 -8.66 -15.26 17.26
N LEU A 75 -8.37 -15.35 15.98
CA LEU A 75 -8.72 -16.47 15.12
C LEU A 75 -7.74 -17.62 15.33
N LYS A 76 -7.77 -18.22 16.53
CA LYS A 76 -6.83 -19.27 16.95
C LYS A 76 -6.61 -20.38 15.91
N PRO A 77 -7.65 -20.92 15.23
CA PRO A 77 -7.42 -21.94 14.21
C PRO A 77 -6.54 -21.45 13.05
N LEU A 78 -6.59 -20.16 12.72
CA LEU A 78 -5.75 -19.57 11.67
C LEU A 78 -4.31 -19.36 12.17
N SER A 79 -4.14 -18.82 13.37
CA SER A 79 -2.82 -18.66 13.99
C SER A 79 -2.11 -20.01 14.14
N GLU A 80 -2.78 -21.04 14.61
CA GLU A 80 -2.21 -22.39 14.73
C GLU A 80 -1.85 -22.99 13.37
N ARG A 81 -2.67 -22.76 12.34
CA ARG A 81 -2.33 -23.19 10.98
C ARG A 81 -1.07 -22.50 10.46
N TRP A 82 -0.90 -21.21 10.74
CA TRP A 82 0.32 -20.47 10.37
C TRP A 82 1.55 -21.01 11.12
N LYS A 83 1.41 -21.32 12.41
CA LYS A 83 2.48 -21.95 13.19
C LYS A 83 2.89 -23.31 12.61
N ALA A 84 1.91 -24.13 12.26
CA ALA A 84 2.16 -25.44 11.65
C ALA A 84 2.91 -25.30 10.31
N LEU A 85 2.45 -24.40 9.43
CA LEU A 85 3.11 -24.14 8.15
C LEU A 85 4.55 -23.60 8.32
N ALA A 86 4.77 -22.72 9.28
CA ALA A 86 6.10 -22.22 9.57
C ALA A 86 7.04 -23.32 10.09
N ALA A 87 6.51 -24.27 10.89
CA ALA A 87 7.29 -25.40 11.40
C ALA A 87 7.76 -26.38 10.30
N GLU A 88 7.09 -26.41 9.14
CA GLU A 88 7.53 -27.18 7.97
C GLU A 88 8.79 -26.61 7.32
N GLN A 89 9.15 -25.38 7.64
CA GLN A 89 10.27 -24.63 7.05
C GLN A 89 11.17 -24.04 8.16
N PRO A 90 11.88 -24.87 8.93
CA PRO A 90 12.63 -24.42 10.12
C PRO A 90 13.76 -23.43 9.81
N ASP A 91 14.23 -23.40 8.58
CA ASP A 91 15.28 -22.46 8.12
C ASP A 91 14.73 -21.07 7.81
N LEU A 92 13.41 -20.89 7.79
CA LEU A 92 12.76 -19.60 7.54
C LEU A 92 12.33 -18.93 8.84
N ARG A 93 12.66 -17.67 8.99
CA ARG A 93 12.08 -16.79 10.02
C ARG A 93 10.83 -16.15 9.45
N VAL A 94 9.69 -16.43 10.08
CA VAL A 94 8.39 -15.97 9.60
C VAL A 94 7.72 -15.14 10.69
N SER A 95 7.13 -14.03 10.31
CA SER A 95 6.25 -13.23 11.15
C SER A 95 5.04 -12.82 10.31
N ALA A 96 3.85 -12.88 10.90
CA ALA A 96 2.61 -12.48 10.26
C ALA A 96 1.63 -11.91 11.27
N PHE A 97 0.90 -10.89 10.87
CA PHE A 97 -0.23 -10.33 11.59
C PHE A 97 -1.35 -9.98 10.63
N MET A 98 -2.56 -10.34 10.98
CA MET A 98 -3.77 -10.00 10.22
C MET A 98 -4.80 -9.42 11.19
N LEU A 99 -5.44 -8.33 10.79
CA LEU A 99 -6.53 -7.70 11.52
C LEU A 99 -7.74 -7.51 10.58
N VAL A 100 -8.90 -7.98 11.02
CA VAL A 100 -10.19 -7.68 10.38
C VAL A 100 -10.65 -6.34 10.94
N LEU A 101 -10.66 -5.31 10.10
CA LEU A 101 -10.92 -3.93 10.52
C LEU A 101 -12.36 -3.72 11.01
N ASP A 102 -13.31 -4.49 10.50
CA ASP A 102 -14.75 -4.34 10.82
C ASP A 102 -15.09 -4.75 12.26
N ASP A 103 -14.40 -5.76 12.79
CA ASP A 103 -14.78 -6.37 14.07
C ASP A 103 -13.60 -6.63 15.04
N GLY A 104 -12.38 -6.32 14.62
CA GLY A 104 -11.19 -6.46 15.44
C GLY A 104 -10.72 -7.91 15.64
N ARG A 105 -11.25 -8.89 14.87
CA ARG A 105 -10.68 -10.24 14.88
C ARG A 105 -9.29 -10.22 14.27
N TYR A 106 -8.39 -11.03 14.83
CA TYR A 106 -7.01 -11.07 14.35
C TYR A 106 -6.43 -12.49 14.33
N ALA A 107 -5.37 -12.65 13.58
CA ALA A 107 -4.50 -13.84 13.64
C ALA A 107 -3.06 -13.39 13.66
N GLU A 108 -2.20 -14.16 14.31
CA GLU A 108 -0.81 -13.78 14.49
C GLU A 108 0.15 -14.97 14.48
N LEU A 109 1.36 -14.69 14.02
CA LEU A 109 2.51 -15.57 14.11
C LEU A 109 3.73 -14.71 14.41
N GLN A 110 4.23 -14.75 15.65
CA GLN A 110 5.39 -13.98 16.09
C GLN A 110 5.35 -12.49 15.62
N PRO A 111 4.25 -11.75 15.90
CA PRO A 111 4.02 -10.42 15.29
C PRO A 111 5.08 -9.38 15.69
N ASP A 112 5.72 -9.53 16.85
CA ASP A 112 6.75 -8.62 17.38
C ASP A 112 8.17 -8.96 16.88
N THR A 113 8.30 -9.98 16.02
CA THR A 113 9.61 -10.35 15.49
C THR A 113 10.06 -9.34 14.43
N ALA A 114 11.12 -8.61 14.71
CA ALA A 114 11.71 -7.70 13.75
C ALA A 114 12.37 -8.47 12.60
N LEU A 115 11.90 -8.23 11.39
CA LEU A 115 12.43 -8.78 10.15
C LEU A 115 12.78 -7.65 9.18
N PRO A 116 13.73 -7.88 8.25
CA PRO A 116 14.02 -6.91 7.19
C PRO A 116 12.76 -6.58 6.39
N ALA A 117 12.37 -5.30 6.38
CA ALA A 117 11.16 -4.85 5.72
C ALA A 117 11.25 -4.88 4.19
N ALA A 118 12.45 -4.91 3.62
CA ALA A 118 12.67 -4.73 2.19
C ALA A 118 11.88 -3.53 1.65
N SER A 119 11.25 -3.63 0.49
CA SER A 119 10.48 -2.51 -0.08
C SER A 119 9.17 -2.19 0.63
N SER A 120 8.72 -2.99 1.58
CA SER A 120 7.53 -2.63 2.38
C SER A 120 7.74 -1.39 3.26
N ILE A 121 9.00 -1.04 3.56
CA ILE A 121 9.35 0.21 4.26
C ILE A 121 8.86 1.47 3.51
N LYS A 122 8.65 1.40 2.21
CA LYS A 122 8.20 2.53 1.40
C LYS A 122 6.78 2.98 1.74
N THR A 123 5.96 2.08 2.27
CA THR A 123 4.59 2.43 2.71
C THR A 123 4.59 3.42 3.89
N PRO A 124 5.28 3.17 5.00
CA PRO A 124 5.35 4.16 6.08
C PRO A 124 6.10 5.43 5.67
N ILE A 125 7.09 5.38 4.76
CA ILE A 125 7.74 6.59 4.23
C ILE A 125 6.73 7.43 3.42
N LEU A 126 5.89 6.79 2.61
CA LEU A 126 4.83 7.51 1.91
C LEU A 126 3.83 8.12 2.90
N LEU A 127 3.42 7.39 3.94
CA LEU A 127 2.54 7.92 4.97
C LEU A 127 3.13 9.18 5.63
N ALA A 128 4.38 9.12 6.08
CA ALA A 128 5.06 10.28 6.65
C ALA A 128 5.16 11.46 5.65
N THR A 129 5.37 11.16 4.35
CA THR A 129 5.35 12.18 3.29
C THR A 129 3.97 12.86 3.19
N LEU A 130 2.89 12.07 3.25
CA LEU A 130 1.52 12.58 3.20
C LEU A 130 1.18 13.43 4.44
N GLU A 131 1.65 13.03 5.63
CA GLU A 131 1.49 13.81 6.85
C GLU A 131 2.18 15.18 6.76
N GLU A 132 3.39 15.25 6.20
CA GLU A 132 4.09 16.52 5.96
C GLU A 132 3.36 17.41 4.95
N LEU A 133 2.76 16.79 3.91
CA LEU A 133 1.95 17.50 2.90
C LEU A 133 0.65 18.05 3.51
N ASP A 134 -0.06 17.24 4.31
CA ASP A 134 -1.30 17.63 4.98
C ASP A 134 -1.06 18.76 5.99
N ALA A 135 0.07 18.70 6.69
CA ALA A 135 0.50 19.75 7.61
C ALA A 135 1.04 21.03 6.93
N GLY A 136 1.13 21.05 5.59
CA GLY A 136 1.66 22.17 4.83
C GLY A 136 3.17 22.39 4.98
N ARG A 137 3.91 21.44 5.55
CA ARG A 137 5.38 21.52 5.72
C ARG A 137 6.13 21.00 4.50
N LEU A 138 5.45 20.33 3.58
CA LEU A 138 5.93 19.86 2.28
C LEU A 138 4.92 20.25 1.20
N SER A 139 5.37 20.39 -0.04
CA SER A 139 4.50 20.64 -1.21
C SER A 139 4.74 19.58 -2.28
N TRP A 140 3.68 19.17 -3.00
CA TRP A 140 3.79 18.26 -4.13
C TRP A 140 4.76 18.73 -5.21
N ASN A 141 4.88 20.05 -5.40
CA ASN A 141 5.75 20.67 -6.40
C ASN A 141 7.13 21.05 -5.83
N GLU A 142 7.39 20.80 -4.53
CA GLU A 142 8.70 21.06 -3.94
C GLU A 142 9.78 20.24 -4.66
N PRO A 143 10.87 20.88 -5.16
CA PRO A 143 11.91 20.19 -5.88
C PRO A 143 12.89 19.52 -4.93
N LEU A 144 12.95 18.20 -4.97
CA LEU A 144 13.96 17.40 -4.27
C LEU A 144 15.19 17.23 -5.17
N ARG A 145 16.38 17.53 -4.63
CA ARG A 145 17.61 17.55 -5.39
C ARG A 145 18.37 16.24 -5.27
N LEU A 146 18.71 15.63 -6.41
CA LEU A 146 19.56 14.46 -6.46
C LEU A 146 20.99 14.80 -6.01
N THR A 147 21.43 14.24 -4.90
CA THR A 147 22.79 14.33 -4.37
C THR A 147 23.48 12.97 -4.47
N LYS A 148 24.80 12.94 -4.28
CA LYS A 148 25.52 11.67 -4.26
C LYS A 148 25.11 10.76 -3.11
N THR A 149 24.68 11.36 -2.00
CA THR A 149 24.29 10.65 -0.76
C THR A 149 22.99 9.88 -0.89
N VAL A 150 22.04 10.37 -1.73
CA VAL A 150 20.73 9.74 -1.92
C VAL A 150 20.70 8.73 -3.07
N VAL A 151 21.76 8.64 -3.88
CA VAL A 151 21.80 7.65 -4.97
C VAL A 151 21.75 6.25 -4.37
N GLY A 152 20.68 5.53 -4.64
CA GLY A 152 20.46 4.15 -4.23
C GLY A 152 20.69 3.18 -5.39
N GLY A 153 21.28 2.01 -5.07
CA GLY A 153 21.35 0.90 -6.02
C GLY A 153 20.03 0.14 -6.10
N GLY A 154 19.91 -0.77 -7.07
CA GLY A 154 18.76 -1.65 -7.25
C GLY A 154 17.70 -1.09 -8.19
N ALA A 155 16.42 -1.19 -7.83
CA ALA A 155 15.32 -0.80 -8.69
C ALA A 155 15.19 0.73 -8.84
N GLY A 156 14.64 1.15 -9.97
CA GLY A 156 14.36 2.54 -10.30
C GLY A 156 15.28 3.12 -11.35
N TRP A 157 15.00 4.33 -11.78
CA TRP A 157 15.72 5.02 -12.85
C TRP A 157 16.30 6.37 -12.41
N MET A 158 15.89 6.93 -11.27
CA MET A 158 16.33 8.24 -10.83
C MET A 158 17.84 8.30 -10.58
N ALA A 159 18.45 7.20 -10.16
CA ALA A 159 19.90 7.07 -9.99
C ALA A 159 20.69 7.32 -11.28
N SER A 160 20.09 7.13 -12.46
CA SER A 160 20.75 7.34 -13.77
C SER A 160 20.83 8.81 -14.19
N LYS A 161 20.18 9.71 -13.48
CA LYS A 161 20.17 11.14 -13.81
C LYS A 161 21.40 11.84 -13.26
N PRO A 162 21.83 12.94 -13.90
CA PRO A 162 22.95 13.73 -13.40
C PRO A 162 22.74 14.24 -11.98
N ILE A 163 23.79 14.21 -11.16
CA ILE A 163 23.79 14.83 -9.83
C ILE A 163 23.39 16.31 -9.96
N GLY A 164 22.50 16.75 -9.08
CA GLY A 164 21.92 18.09 -9.13
C GLY A 164 20.57 18.16 -9.84
N THR A 165 20.13 17.09 -10.53
CA THR A 165 18.78 17.00 -11.07
C THR A 165 17.77 17.24 -9.96
N ARG A 166 16.68 17.94 -10.27
CA ARG A 166 15.58 18.19 -9.34
C ARG A 166 14.33 17.49 -9.82
N PHE A 167 13.68 16.81 -8.91
CA PHE A 167 12.40 16.12 -9.15
C PHE A 167 11.34 16.70 -8.23
N PRO A 168 10.13 17.00 -8.71
CA PRO A 168 9.06 17.41 -7.84
C PRO A 168 8.66 16.25 -6.89
N THR A 169 8.25 16.56 -5.68
CA THR A 169 7.88 15.58 -4.65
C THR A 169 6.88 14.54 -5.14
N HIS A 170 5.87 14.95 -5.92
CA HIS A 170 4.87 14.02 -6.45
C HIS A 170 5.50 12.95 -7.36
N GLU A 171 6.47 13.31 -8.19
CA GLU A 171 7.17 12.37 -9.06
C GLU A 171 8.00 11.40 -8.22
N VAL A 172 8.73 11.91 -7.21
CA VAL A 172 9.53 11.08 -6.31
C VAL A 172 8.66 10.08 -5.54
N ALA A 173 7.56 10.53 -4.94
CA ALA A 173 6.64 9.66 -4.23
C ALA A 173 6.01 8.60 -5.15
N THR A 174 5.64 9.00 -6.38
CA THR A 174 5.09 8.09 -7.39
C THR A 174 6.09 7.01 -7.77
N GLU A 175 7.33 7.40 -8.11
CA GLU A 175 8.35 6.44 -8.57
C GLU A 175 8.83 5.52 -7.43
N MET A 176 8.88 6.02 -6.20
CA MET A 176 9.15 5.19 -5.03
C MET A 176 8.19 4.00 -4.94
N ILE A 177 6.91 4.21 -5.21
CA ILE A 177 5.88 3.16 -5.11
C ILE A 177 5.75 2.39 -6.42
N ARG A 178 5.67 3.07 -7.57
CA ARG A 178 5.34 2.46 -8.87
C ARG A 178 6.39 1.46 -9.35
N VAL A 179 7.67 1.84 -9.28
CA VAL A 179 8.80 1.02 -9.72
C VAL A 179 9.75 0.65 -8.59
N SER A 180 9.36 0.97 -7.36
CA SER A 180 10.19 0.70 -6.17
C SER A 180 11.55 1.40 -6.22
N ASP A 181 11.62 2.64 -6.75
CA ASP A 181 12.87 3.38 -6.92
C ASP A 181 13.52 3.67 -5.56
N ASN A 182 14.75 3.16 -5.38
CA ASN A 182 15.48 3.31 -4.12
C ASN A 182 16.08 4.71 -3.96
N THR A 183 16.40 5.40 -5.05
CA THR A 183 16.86 6.79 -5.02
C THR A 183 15.70 7.72 -4.63
N ALA A 184 14.50 7.48 -5.17
CA ALA A 184 13.30 8.18 -4.75
C ALA A 184 13.03 7.98 -3.25
N THR A 185 13.18 6.76 -2.75
CA THR A 185 13.06 6.45 -1.32
C THR A 185 14.02 7.29 -0.48
N ASN A 186 15.30 7.33 -0.86
CA ASN A 186 16.32 8.07 -0.13
C ASN A 186 16.08 9.59 -0.18
N LEU A 187 15.59 10.12 -1.31
CA LEU A 187 15.20 11.53 -1.44
C LEU A 187 14.10 11.91 -0.44
N LEU A 188 13.07 11.08 -0.29
CA LEU A 188 12.01 11.33 0.68
C LEU A 188 12.52 11.18 2.12
N ILE A 189 13.31 10.15 2.42
CA ILE A 189 13.91 9.98 3.76
C ILE A 189 14.75 11.21 4.12
N GLU A 190 15.62 11.70 3.22
CA GLU A 190 16.43 12.88 3.46
C GLU A 190 15.56 14.11 3.73
N ARG A 191 14.47 14.31 2.96
CA ARG A 191 13.54 15.44 3.11
C ARG A 191 12.73 15.37 4.41
N LEU A 192 12.42 14.17 4.88
CA LEU A 192 11.63 13.93 6.11
C LEU A 192 12.47 14.03 7.40
N GLY A 193 13.74 14.36 7.32
CA GLY A 193 14.62 14.49 8.47
C GLY A 193 15.73 13.44 8.56
N GLY A 194 15.71 12.46 7.67
CA GLY A 194 16.82 11.58 7.39
C GLY A 194 17.31 10.69 8.52
N LYS A 195 18.56 10.27 8.38
CA LYS A 195 19.34 9.63 9.45
C LYS A 195 20.10 10.72 10.18
N GLU A 196 19.62 11.13 11.32
CA GLU A 196 20.46 11.71 12.36
C GLU A 196 20.99 10.62 13.30
#